data_02dba8c1604595d29dbe0cf285eb8ab3
#
_entry.id   02dba8c1604595d29dbe0cf285eb8ab3
#
_cell.length_a   1.000
_cell.length_b   1.000
_cell.length_c   1.000
_cell.angle_alpha   90.00
_cell.angle_beta   90.00
_cell.angle_gamma   90.00
#
_symmetry.space_group_name_H-M   'P 1'
#
loop_
_entity.id
_entity.type
_entity.pdbx_description
1 polymer ?
#
loop_
_entity_poly.entity_id
_entity_poly.type
_entity_poly.pdbx_seq_one_letter_code
_entity_poly.pdbx_strand_id
1 'polypeptide(L)'
;MTQVHSDVSIMPQVIISAQQLTQKIKLPQKELTIFSDLSLSILAGEQVAITGRSGSGKSTLLGILATLDQASGGELIVCGESISKLNEEQRAQVRLKHIGFVFQSFQLLPHLTAVENVMLPLRLHPSFNFAEAEQRALSLLQKVGLERQATQTPKVLSGGEQQRVAIARALIAEPKIIFADEPTGNLDSQTAREIEQLLFQLNRELGTTLILVTHDHTLAEQCQRHFELLDGQLIEHPRTGG
;
A
#
# COMPACT_ATOMS: atom_id res chain seq x y z
N MET A 1 21.88 -43.63 11.35
CA MET A 1 21.58 -42.80 10.15
C MET A 1 20.92 -41.52 10.63
N THR A 2 21.70 -40.45 10.75
CA THR A 2 21.30 -39.16 11.30
C THR A 2 20.82 -38.33 10.11
N GLN A 3 19.52 -38.02 10.05
CA GLN A 3 18.97 -37.06 9.06
C GLN A 3 19.42 -35.65 9.43
N VAL A 4 20.27 -35.11 8.59
CA VAL A 4 20.64 -33.69 8.62
C VAL A 4 19.46 -32.92 8.00
N HIS A 5 18.66 -32.22 8.83
CA HIS A 5 17.72 -31.23 8.36
C HIS A 5 18.55 -30.02 7.91
N SER A 6 18.67 -29.85 6.61
CA SER A 6 19.18 -28.61 6.02
C SER A 6 18.12 -27.51 6.19
N ASP A 7 18.27 -26.68 7.20
CA ASP A 7 17.64 -25.37 7.28
C ASP A 7 18.11 -24.55 6.08
N VAL A 8 17.31 -24.54 5.02
CA VAL A 8 17.48 -23.57 3.92
C VAL A 8 17.02 -22.24 4.49
N SER A 9 17.95 -21.43 4.96
CA SER A 9 17.72 -20.01 5.25
C SER A 9 17.24 -19.34 3.96
N ILE A 10 15.92 -19.17 3.82
CA ILE A 10 15.33 -18.41 2.73
C ILE A 10 15.77 -16.96 2.93
N MET A 11 16.75 -16.51 2.14
CA MET A 11 17.14 -15.08 2.12
C MET A 11 15.91 -14.23 1.86
N PRO A 12 15.64 -13.19 2.66
CA PRO A 12 14.48 -12.34 2.46
C PRO A 12 14.54 -11.70 1.07
N GLN A 13 13.49 -11.94 0.29
CA GLN A 13 13.41 -11.46 -1.11
C GLN A 13 13.15 -9.97 -1.13
N VAL A 14 13.96 -9.20 -1.87
CA VAL A 14 13.67 -7.79 -2.16
C VAL A 14 12.42 -7.72 -3.05
N ILE A 15 11.39 -7.03 -2.56
CA ILE A 15 10.11 -6.87 -3.26
C ILE A 15 10.01 -5.52 -3.98
N ILE A 16 10.67 -4.48 -3.44
CA ILE A 16 10.86 -3.17 -4.10
C ILE A 16 12.34 -2.82 -4.04
N SER A 17 12.89 -2.45 -5.19
CA SER A 17 14.23 -1.87 -5.31
C SER A 17 14.13 -0.58 -6.12
N ALA A 18 14.43 0.53 -5.48
CA ALA A 18 14.55 1.85 -6.10
C ALA A 18 16.01 2.27 -6.08
N GLN A 19 16.55 2.65 -7.24
CA GLN A 19 17.94 3.08 -7.40
C GLN A 19 18.01 4.43 -8.08
N GLN A 20 18.60 5.41 -7.38
CA GLN A 20 18.83 6.76 -7.88
C GLN A 20 17.58 7.42 -8.48
N LEU A 21 16.40 7.18 -7.86
CA LEU A 21 15.14 7.78 -8.32
C LEU A 21 15.22 9.29 -8.25
N THR A 22 14.84 9.92 -9.32
CA THR A 22 14.74 11.38 -9.43
C THR A 22 13.36 11.74 -9.94
N GLN A 23 12.72 12.72 -9.29
CA GLN A 23 11.44 13.26 -9.74
C GLN A 23 11.50 14.76 -9.89
N LYS A 24 11.16 15.21 -11.11
CA LYS A 24 11.13 16.61 -11.50
C LYS A 24 9.79 16.96 -12.12
N ILE A 25 9.27 18.12 -11.78
CA ILE A 25 8.03 18.68 -12.34
C ILE A 25 8.41 19.91 -13.19
N LYS A 26 8.02 19.87 -14.46
CA LYS A 26 8.18 21.03 -15.34
C LYS A 26 7.05 22.03 -15.07
N LEU A 27 7.39 23.20 -14.58
CA LEU A 27 6.52 24.35 -14.47
C LEU A 27 6.79 25.30 -15.64
N PRO A 28 5.85 26.21 -16.00
CA PRO A 28 6.00 27.09 -17.17
C PRO A 28 7.29 27.92 -17.20
N GLN A 29 7.84 28.27 -16.03
CA GLN A 29 9.02 29.14 -15.91
C GLN A 29 10.22 28.49 -15.21
N LYS A 30 10.05 27.27 -14.65
CA LYS A 30 11.13 26.57 -13.93
C LYS A 30 10.89 25.07 -13.85
N GLU A 31 11.95 24.34 -13.61
CA GLU A 31 11.88 22.93 -13.21
C GLU A 31 11.95 22.84 -11.68
N LEU A 32 11.03 22.10 -11.06
CA LEU A 32 11.03 21.83 -9.63
C LEU A 32 11.48 20.39 -9.41
N THR A 33 12.59 20.20 -8.72
CA THR A 33 13.02 18.89 -8.25
C THR A 33 12.32 18.56 -6.94
N ILE A 34 11.55 17.46 -6.91
CA ILE A 34 10.87 16.97 -5.72
C ILE A 34 11.85 16.16 -4.87
N PHE A 35 12.57 15.24 -5.50
CA PHE A 35 13.69 14.50 -4.91
C PHE A 35 14.66 14.09 -6.02
N SER A 36 15.89 13.82 -5.62
CA SER A 36 16.96 13.36 -6.55
C SER A 36 17.84 12.33 -5.86
N ASP A 37 18.30 11.37 -6.66
CA ASP A 37 19.24 10.32 -6.23
C ASP A 37 18.74 9.49 -5.02
N LEU A 38 17.41 9.28 -4.94
CA LEU A 38 16.77 8.53 -3.87
C LEU A 38 16.93 7.04 -4.12
N SER A 39 17.47 6.32 -3.14
CA SER A 39 17.62 4.87 -3.22
C SER A 39 17.03 4.20 -1.99
N LEU A 40 16.30 3.09 -2.21
CA LEU A 40 15.70 2.33 -1.12
C LEU A 40 15.45 0.89 -1.57
N SER A 41 15.52 -0.05 -0.63
CA SER A 41 15.10 -1.45 -0.83
C SER A 41 14.15 -1.88 0.27
N ILE A 42 13.08 -2.61 -0.10
CA ILE A 42 12.09 -3.18 0.83
C ILE A 42 12.04 -4.68 0.60
N LEU A 43 12.04 -5.44 1.69
CA LEU A 43 11.95 -6.90 1.67
C LEU A 43 10.48 -7.34 1.72
N ALA A 44 10.21 -8.53 1.18
CA ALA A 44 8.88 -9.12 1.26
C ALA A 44 8.46 -9.33 2.73
N GLY A 45 7.23 -8.95 3.06
CA GLY A 45 6.66 -9.03 4.41
C GLY A 45 7.07 -7.91 5.35
N GLU A 46 7.94 -6.97 4.96
CA GLU A 46 8.30 -5.82 5.80
C GLU A 46 7.12 -4.85 5.98
N GLN A 47 7.11 -4.20 7.13
CA GLN A 47 6.27 -3.04 7.44
C GLN A 47 7.17 -1.80 7.45
N VAL A 48 6.96 -0.90 6.51
CA VAL A 48 7.80 0.28 6.28
C VAL A 48 6.94 1.53 6.37
N ALA A 49 7.36 2.50 7.19
CA ALA A 49 6.77 3.82 7.23
C ALA A 49 7.61 4.84 6.46
N ILE A 50 6.94 5.75 5.76
CA ILE A 50 7.53 6.92 5.12
C ILE A 50 6.85 8.16 5.71
N THR A 51 7.60 8.95 6.45
CA THR A 51 7.13 10.21 7.04
C THR A 51 7.75 11.42 6.35
N GLY A 52 7.39 12.60 6.78
CA GLY A 52 7.93 13.88 6.30
C GLY A 52 6.88 14.98 6.35
N ARG A 53 7.30 16.24 6.20
CA ARG A 53 6.42 17.40 6.24
C ARG A 53 5.40 17.40 5.10
N SER A 54 4.29 18.14 5.27
CA SER A 54 3.35 18.37 4.16
C SER A 54 4.08 19.01 2.98
N GLY A 55 3.85 18.49 1.76
CA GLY A 55 4.52 18.97 0.55
C GLY A 55 5.95 18.45 0.34
N SER A 56 6.50 17.58 1.19
CA SER A 56 7.86 17.02 1.01
C SER A 56 7.99 16.06 -0.18
N GLY A 57 6.88 15.65 -0.80
CA GLY A 57 6.90 14.71 -1.93
C GLY A 57 6.55 13.25 -1.57
N LYS A 58 6.06 12.97 -0.35
CA LYS A 58 5.68 11.61 0.08
C LYS A 58 4.68 10.93 -0.84
N SER A 59 3.57 11.60 -1.15
CA SER A 59 2.54 11.03 -2.04
C SER A 59 3.08 10.84 -3.47
N THR A 60 4.00 11.70 -3.92
CA THR A 60 4.71 11.53 -5.20
C THR A 60 5.61 10.30 -5.17
N LEU A 61 6.41 10.13 -4.11
CA LEU A 61 7.24 8.94 -3.93
C LEU A 61 6.39 7.67 -3.85
N LEU A 62 5.30 7.71 -3.06
CA LEU A 62 4.35 6.60 -2.98
C LEU A 62 3.76 6.28 -4.35
N GLY A 63 3.30 7.28 -5.12
CA GLY A 63 2.75 7.09 -6.46
C GLY A 63 3.74 6.41 -7.41
N ILE A 64 5.02 6.76 -7.33
CA ILE A 64 6.09 6.14 -8.13
C ILE A 64 6.34 4.69 -7.66
N LEU A 65 6.54 4.45 -6.36
CA LEU A 65 6.77 3.11 -5.82
C LEU A 65 5.59 2.17 -6.08
N ALA A 66 4.39 2.72 -6.05
CA ALA A 66 3.14 2.02 -6.35
C ALA A 66 2.82 1.92 -7.85
N THR A 67 3.74 2.33 -8.70
CA THR A 67 3.63 2.27 -10.17
C THR A 67 2.48 3.09 -10.78
N LEU A 68 1.87 4.01 -10.00
CA LEU A 68 0.86 4.95 -10.48
C LEU A 68 1.48 6.04 -11.34
N ASP A 69 2.63 6.54 -10.92
CA ASP A 69 3.42 7.56 -11.61
C ASP A 69 4.75 6.97 -12.11
N GLN A 70 5.41 7.69 -13.00
CA GLN A 70 6.71 7.34 -13.51
C GLN A 70 7.75 8.34 -13.01
N ALA A 71 8.88 7.84 -12.49
CA ALA A 71 10.00 8.69 -12.13
C ALA A 71 10.60 9.38 -13.35
N SER A 72 11.13 10.59 -13.17
CA SER A 72 11.86 11.32 -14.22
C SER A 72 13.22 10.69 -14.54
N GLY A 73 13.79 9.89 -13.63
CA GLY A 73 15.05 9.18 -13.78
C GLY A 73 15.27 8.14 -12.69
N GLY A 74 16.28 7.29 -12.87
CA GLY A 74 16.58 6.18 -11.99
C GLY A 74 15.90 4.87 -12.41
N GLU A 75 16.08 3.83 -11.61
CA GLU A 75 15.51 2.50 -11.86
C GLU A 75 14.60 2.08 -10.70
N LEU A 76 13.42 1.53 -11.05
CA LEU A 76 12.47 0.96 -10.10
C LEU A 76 12.13 -0.47 -10.51
N ILE A 77 12.31 -1.41 -9.56
CA ILE A 77 11.90 -2.80 -9.70
C ILE A 77 10.86 -3.08 -8.62
N VAL A 78 9.71 -3.62 -9.01
CA VAL A 78 8.62 -4.01 -8.10
C VAL A 78 8.23 -5.45 -8.40
N CYS A 79 8.25 -6.31 -7.40
CA CYS A 79 7.96 -7.75 -7.54
C CYS A 79 8.77 -8.46 -8.64
N GLY A 80 10.00 -7.99 -8.91
CA GLY A 80 10.89 -8.51 -9.96
C GLY A 80 10.69 -7.91 -11.35
N GLU A 81 9.67 -7.03 -11.53
CA GLU A 81 9.40 -6.34 -12.80
C GLU A 81 10.12 -4.98 -12.85
N SER A 82 10.87 -4.69 -13.91
CA SER A 82 11.55 -3.39 -14.11
C SER A 82 10.55 -2.35 -14.61
N ILE A 83 9.99 -1.58 -13.68
CA ILE A 83 8.88 -0.63 -13.92
C ILE A 83 9.28 0.49 -14.88
N SER A 84 10.54 0.96 -14.80
CA SER A 84 11.06 2.03 -15.66
C SER A 84 11.01 1.71 -17.16
N LYS A 85 10.89 0.42 -17.53
CA LYS A 85 10.84 -0.07 -18.91
C LYS A 85 9.43 -0.35 -19.40
N LEU A 86 8.42 -0.32 -18.51
CA LEU A 86 7.04 -0.69 -18.83
C LEU A 86 6.24 0.52 -19.34
N ASN A 87 5.35 0.25 -20.30
CA ASN A 87 4.30 1.20 -20.67
C ASN A 87 3.17 1.21 -19.63
N GLU A 88 2.19 2.14 -19.78
CA GLU A 88 1.11 2.29 -18.79
C GLU A 88 0.25 1.03 -18.64
N GLU A 89 -0.08 0.36 -19.74
CA GLU A 89 -0.87 -0.87 -19.70
C GLU A 89 -0.15 -1.98 -18.93
N GLN A 90 1.14 -2.16 -19.17
CA GLN A 90 1.97 -3.13 -18.45
C GLN A 90 2.08 -2.78 -16.96
N ARG A 91 2.26 -1.49 -16.60
CA ARG A 91 2.23 -1.04 -15.19
C ARG A 91 0.89 -1.32 -14.53
N ALA A 92 -0.22 -1.09 -15.25
CA ALA A 92 -1.57 -1.42 -14.75
C ALA A 92 -1.71 -2.91 -14.44
N GLN A 93 -1.12 -3.81 -15.25
CA GLN A 93 -1.09 -5.25 -14.97
C GLN A 93 -0.26 -5.58 -13.71
N VAL A 94 0.87 -4.92 -13.51
CA VAL A 94 1.67 -5.09 -12.28
C VAL A 94 0.86 -4.64 -11.05
N ARG A 95 0.16 -3.49 -11.12
CA ARG A 95 -0.72 -3.00 -10.05
C ARG A 95 -1.82 -4.00 -9.75
N LEU A 96 -2.56 -4.42 -10.76
CA LEU A 96 -3.68 -5.36 -10.61
C LEU A 96 -3.24 -6.67 -9.94
N LYS A 97 -2.07 -7.17 -10.29
CA LYS A 97 -1.55 -8.46 -9.83
C LYS A 97 -0.92 -8.40 -8.44
N HIS A 98 -0.29 -7.29 -8.07
CA HIS A 98 0.63 -7.27 -6.94
C HIS A 98 0.33 -6.21 -5.88
N ILE A 99 -0.50 -5.21 -6.18
CA ILE A 99 -0.61 -4.01 -5.35
C ILE A 99 -2.04 -3.77 -4.89
N GLY A 100 -2.21 -3.56 -3.59
CA GLY A 100 -3.43 -3.05 -2.99
C GLY A 100 -3.23 -1.61 -2.48
N PHE A 101 -4.30 -0.81 -2.50
CA PHE A 101 -4.28 0.59 -2.06
C PHE A 101 -5.30 0.86 -0.97
N VAL A 102 -4.86 1.57 0.07
CA VAL A 102 -5.70 2.14 1.12
C VAL A 102 -5.44 3.66 1.15
N PHE A 103 -6.46 4.46 0.88
CA PHE A 103 -6.35 5.92 0.80
C PHE A 103 -7.04 6.60 1.97
N GLN A 104 -6.60 7.81 2.30
CA GLN A 104 -7.20 8.66 3.33
C GLN A 104 -8.68 8.98 3.06
N SER A 105 -9.07 9.19 1.80
CA SER A 105 -10.45 9.51 1.40
C SER A 105 -11.27 8.29 1.01
N PHE A 106 -10.86 7.07 1.43
CA PHE A 106 -11.50 5.77 1.19
C PHE A 106 -11.64 5.41 -0.30
N GLN A 107 -11.94 6.37 -1.17
CA GLN A 107 -12.17 6.23 -2.62
C GLN A 107 -13.15 5.10 -2.98
N LEU A 108 -14.23 4.99 -2.21
CA LEU A 108 -15.32 4.07 -2.51
C LEU A 108 -16.24 4.66 -3.58
N LEU A 109 -16.76 3.81 -4.46
CA LEU A 109 -17.77 4.21 -5.43
C LEU A 109 -19.13 4.33 -4.72
N PRO A 110 -19.75 5.54 -4.68
CA PRO A 110 -20.87 5.83 -3.78
C PRO A 110 -22.18 5.15 -4.19
N HIS A 111 -22.27 4.64 -5.42
CA HIS A 111 -23.43 3.93 -5.97
C HIS A 111 -23.31 2.41 -5.88
N LEU A 112 -22.18 1.89 -5.44
CA LEU A 112 -21.96 0.47 -5.18
C LEU A 112 -22.10 0.16 -3.69
N THR A 113 -22.56 -1.03 -3.37
CA THR A 113 -22.58 -1.57 -2.01
C THR A 113 -21.17 -1.85 -1.51
N ALA A 114 -21.00 -2.15 -0.21
CA ALA A 114 -19.70 -2.51 0.36
C ALA A 114 -19.12 -3.75 -0.34
N VAL A 115 -19.91 -4.81 -0.54
CA VAL A 115 -19.45 -6.03 -1.21
C VAL A 115 -19.04 -5.75 -2.66
N GLU A 116 -19.79 -4.95 -3.38
CA GLU A 116 -19.46 -4.57 -4.77
C GLU A 116 -18.19 -3.71 -4.86
N ASN A 117 -17.98 -2.78 -3.90
CA ASN A 117 -16.74 -2.02 -3.80
C ASN A 117 -15.53 -2.92 -3.56
N VAL A 118 -15.66 -3.90 -2.66
CA VAL A 118 -14.59 -4.87 -2.39
C VAL A 118 -14.27 -5.70 -3.63
N MET A 119 -15.25 -6.10 -4.42
CA MET A 119 -15.07 -6.92 -5.63
C MET A 119 -14.40 -6.18 -6.80
N LEU A 120 -14.33 -4.84 -6.80
CA LEU A 120 -13.87 -4.05 -7.94
C LEU A 120 -12.52 -4.50 -8.53
N PRO A 121 -11.47 -4.76 -7.74
CA PRO A 121 -10.19 -5.21 -8.31
C PRO A 121 -10.31 -6.52 -9.09
N LEU A 122 -11.13 -7.45 -8.64
CA LEU A 122 -11.31 -8.74 -9.33
C LEU A 122 -12.09 -8.59 -10.65
N ARG A 123 -12.98 -7.60 -10.78
CA ARG A 123 -13.73 -7.34 -12.03
C ARG A 123 -12.81 -6.97 -13.20
N LEU A 124 -11.60 -6.49 -12.91
CA LEU A 124 -10.60 -6.16 -13.93
C LEU A 124 -9.77 -7.37 -14.38
N HIS A 125 -9.93 -8.51 -13.70
CA HIS A 125 -9.17 -9.72 -14.02
C HIS A 125 -9.84 -10.50 -15.16
N PRO A 126 -9.08 -11.00 -16.16
CA PRO A 126 -9.65 -11.75 -17.29
C PRO A 126 -10.46 -13.01 -16.89
N SER A 127 -10.10 -13.64 -15.77
CA SER A 127 -10.78 -14.82 -15.22
C SER A 127 -11.85 -14.47 -14.18
N PHE A 128 -12.46 -13.29 -14.25
CA PHE A 128 -13.47 -12.87 -13.28
C PHE A 128 -14.65 -13.84 -13.23
N ASN A 129 -14.93 -14.35 -12.03
CA ASN A 129 -16.12 -15.14 -11.70
C ASN A 129 -16.89 -14.42 -10.59
N PHE A 130 -18.13 -14.05 -10.88
CA PHE A 130 -18.93 -13.25 -9.94
C PHE A 130 -19.15 -13.98 -8.60
N ALA A 131 -19.57 -15.26 -8.64
CA ALA A 131 -19.90 -16.02 -7.42
C ALA A 131 -18.67 -16.21 -6.50
N GLU A 132 -17.51 -16.51 -7.08
CA GLU A 132 -16.26 -16.62 -6.34
C GLU A 132 -15.81 -15.28 -5.77
N ALA A 133 -15.91 -14.21 -6.55
CA ALA A 133 -15.54 -12.87 -6.12
C ALA A 133 -16.45 -12.37 -4.97
N GLU A 134 -17.76 -12.62 -5.06
CA GLU A 134 -18.72 -12.27 -4.02
C GLU A 134 -18.42 -13.04 -2.73
N GLN A 135 -18.21 -14.35 -2.79
CA GLN A 135 -17.87 -15.18 -1.63
C GLN A 135 -16.58 -14.67 -0.95
N ARG A 136 -15.53 -14.35 -1.73
CA ARG A 136 -14.28 -13.78 -1.21
C ARG A 136 -14.50 -12.43 -0.57
N ALA A 137 -15.30 -11.56 -1.21
CA ALA A 137 -15.61 -10.23 -0.68
C ALA A 137 -16.37 -10.30 0.64
N LEU A 138 -17.37 -11.18 0.75
CA LEU A 138 -18.12 -11.42 1.99
C LEU A 138 -17.21 -11.95 3.11
N SER A 139 -16.30 -12.88 2.80
CA SER A 139 -15.31 -13.38 3.76
C SER A 139 -14.38 -12.27 4.26
N LEU A 140 -13.93 -11.37 3.39
CA LEU A 140 -13.11 -10.23 3.80
C LEU A 140 -13.90 -9.20 4.60
N LEU A 141 -15.15 -8.91 4.23
CA LEU A 141 -16.03 -8.04 5.00
C LEU A 141 -16.27 -8.60 6.41
N GLN A 142 -16.42 -9.90 6.56
CA GLN A 142 -16.50 -10.55 7.86
C GLN A 142 -15.19 -10.37 8.66
N LYS A 143 -14.02 -10.56 8.04
CA LYS A 143 -12.72 -10.35 8.70
C LYS A 143 -12.51 -8.91 9.20
N VAL A 144 -13.05 -7.93 8.49
CA VAL A 144 -12.99 -6.51 8.93
C VAL A 144 -14.19 -6.10 9.80
N GLY A 145 -15.06 -7.03 10.19
CA GLY A 145 -16.19 -6.80 11.09
C GLY A 145 -17.40 -6.10 10.44
N LEU A 146 -17.60 -6.24 9.12
CA LEU A 146 -18.64 -5.58 8.34
C LEU A 146 -19.61 -6.57 7.65
N GLU A 147 -19.80 -7.77 8.19
CA GLU A 147 -20.69 -8.77 7.61
C GLU A 147 -22.13 -8.24 7.40
N ARG A 148 -22.64 -7.49 8.39
CA ARG A 148 -24.01 -6.93 8.36
C ARG A 148 -24.15 -5.75 7.42
N GLN A 149 -23.07 -5.07 7.09
CA GLN A 149 -23.02 -3.90 6.23
C GLN A 149 -22.74 -4.24 4.76
N ALA A 150 -22.59 -5.51 4.40
CA ALA A 150 -22.17 -5.94 3.06
C ALA A 150 -23.04 -5.35 1.92
N THR A 151 -24.34 -5.20 2.13
CA THR A 151 -25.29 -4.66 1.14
C THR A 151 -25.52 -3.15 1.27
N GLN A 152 -24.87 -2.47 2.21
CA GLN A 152 -24.99 -1.03 2.40
C GLN A 152 -24.07 -0.26 1.44
N THR A 153 -24.52 0.92 1.01
CA THR A 153 -23.70 1.83 0.21
C THR A 153 -22.85 2.75 1.11
N PRO A 154 -21.76 3.34 0.62
CA PRO A 154 -20.90 4.24 1.39
C PRO A 154 -21.63 5.40 2.09
N LYS A 155 -22.76 5.86 1.54
CA LYS A 155 -23.54 6.98 2.11
C LYS A 155 -24.06 6.73 3.53
N VAL A 156 -24.30 5.48 3.89
CA VAL A 156 -24.86 5.11 5.21
C VAL A 156 -23.81 4.52 6.14
N LEU A 157 -22.59 4.34 5.66
CA LEU A 157 -21.45 3.85 6.44
C LEU A 157 -20.74 5.00 7.15
N SER A 158 -20.35 4.80 8.41
CA SER A 158 -19.42 5.68 9.12
C SER A 158 -18.05 5.74 8.44
N GLY A 159 -17.23 6.74 8.77
CA GLY A 159 -15.88 6.85 8.22
C GLY A 159 -14.99 5.62 8.49
N GLY A 160 -15.07 5.08 9.72
CA GLY A 160 -14.35 3.86 10.08
C GLY A 160 -14.84 2.62 9.31
N GLU A 161 -16.16 2.48 9.10
CA GLU A 161 -16.72 1.41 8.27
C GLU A 161 -16.28 1.54 6.81
N GLN A 162 -16.30 2.76 6.26
CA GLN A 162 -15.81 3.01 4.89
C GLN A 162 -14.33 2.63 4.74
N GLN A 163 -13.49 2.94 5.75
CA GLN A 163 -12.08 2.55 5.74
C GLN A 163 -11.88 1.04 5.83
N ARG A 164 -12.69 0.34 6.62
CA ARG A 164 -12.69 -1.13 6.67
C ARG A 164 -13.06 -1.75 5.31
N VAL A 165 -14.04 -1.17 4.60
CA VAL A 165 -14.37 -1.57 3.22
C VAL A 165 -13.18 -1.33 2.28
N ALA A 166 -12.50 -0.17 2.38
CA ALA A 166 -11.32 0.15 1.57
C ALA A 166 -10.16 -0.82 1.83
N ILE A 167 -9.94 -1.23 3.09
CA ILE A 167 -8.93 -2.25 3.45
C ILE A 167 -9.32 -3.61 2.86
N ALA A 168 -10.57 -4.04 2.99
CA ALA A 168 -11.05 -5.30 2.39
C ALA A 168 -10.87 -5.29 0.86
N ARG A 169 -11.18 -4.16 0.20
CA ARG A 169 -10.96 -3.97 -1.24
C ARG A 169 -9.49 -4.09 -1.62
N ALA A 170 -8.59 -3.51 -0.82
CA ALA A 170 -7.15 -3.58 -1.08
C ALA A 170 -6.62 -5.03 -1.02
N LEU A 171 -7.25 -5.89 -0.22
CA LEU A 171 -6.83 -7.26 0.04
C LEU A 171 -7.46 -8.31 -0.88
N ILE A 172 -8.56 -8.00 -1.60
CA ILE A 172 -9.35 -8.99 -2.33
C ILE A 172 -8.57 -9.74 -3.41
N ALA A 173 -7.61 -9.08 -4.06
CA ALA A 173 -6.75 -9.65 -5.08
C ALA A 173 -5.51 -10.39 -4.52
N GLU A 174 -5.41 -10.56 -3.20
CA GLU A 174 -4.24 -11.16 -2.52
C GLU A 174 -2.92 -10.49 -2.92
N PRO A 175 -2.82 -9.16 -2.78
CA PRO A 175 -1.65 -8.43 -3.22
C PRO A 175 -0.40 -8.83 -2.42
N LYS A 176 0.78 -8.69 -3.03
CA LYS A 176 2.06 -8.84 -2.34
C LYS A 176 2.43 -7.59 -1.54
N ILE A 177 1.92 -6.43 -1.97
CA ILE A 177 2.25 -5.12 -1.40
C ILE A 177 0.95 -4.34 -1.16
N ILE A 178 0.82 -3.74 0.02
CA ILE A 178 -0.22 -2.77 0.34
C ILE A 178 0.44 -1.41 0.52
N PHE A 179 -0.01 -0.43 -0.24
CA PHE A 179 0.29 0.97 -0.03
C PHE A 179 -0.85 1.63 0.73
N ALA A 180 -0.54 2.29 1.85
CA ALA A 180 -1.49 3.02 2.66
C ALA A 180 -1.05 4.49 2.75
N ASP A 181 -1.83 5.39 2.16
CA ASP A 181 -1.58 6.84 2.19
C ASP A 181 -2.50 7.50 3.20
N GLU A 182 -1.94 7.92 4.34
CA GLU A 182 -2.65 8.55 5.46
C GLU A 182 -3.96 7.80 5.84
N PRO A 183 -3.90 6.47 6.09
CA PRO A 183 -5.11 5.63 6.13
C PRO A 183 -6.10 5.99 7.25
N THR A 184 -5.69 6.82 8.20
CA THR A 184 -6.50 7.23 9.36
C THR A 184 -6.72 8.74 9.46
N GLY A 185 -6.20 9.51 8.50
CA GLY A 185 -6.18 10.97 8.57
C GLY A 185 -7.54 11.66 8.57
N ASN A 186 -8.64 10.96 8.21
CA ASN A 186 -10.01 11.48 8.22
C ASN A 186 -10.87 10.88 9.35
N LEU A 187 -10.26 10.19 10.31
CA LEU A 187 -10.96 9.48 11.39
C LEU A 187 -10.71 10.16 12.75
N ASP A 188 -11.65 9.99 13.67
CA ASP A 188 -11.40 10.33 15.06
C ASP A 188 -10.32 9.42 15.68
N SER A 189 -9.70 9.87 16.75
CA SER A 189 -8.53 9.19 17.33
C SER A 189 -8.80 7.79 17.88
N GLN A 190 -10.03 7.45 18.26
CA GLN A 190 -10.38 6.11 18.70
C GLN A 190 -10.53 5.17 17.51
N THR A 191 -11.33 5.56 16.52
CA THR A 191 -11.53 4.83 15.27
C THR A 191 -10.20 4.66 14.52
N ALA A 192 -9.34 5.68 14.50
CA ALA A 192 -8.01 5.63 13.90
C ALA A 192 -7.19 4.47 14.45
N ARG A 193 -7.08 4.36 15.79
CA ARG A 193 -6.34 3.26 16.45
C ARG A 193 -6.89 1.88 16.11
N GLU A 194 -8.21 1.73 16.01
CA GLU A 194 -8.82 0.46 15.63
C GLU A 194 -8.47 0.07 14.19
N ILE A 195 -8.48 1.03 13.27
CA ILE A 195 -8.12 0.83 11.86
C ILE A 195 -6.63 0.49 11.71
N GLU A 196 -5.76 1.15 12.45
CA GLU A 196 -4.32 0.88 12.48
C GLU A 196 -4.05 -0.55 12.95
N GLN A 197 -4.63 -0.94 14.09
CA GLN A 197 -4.51 -2.30 14.61
C GLN A 197 -4.99 -3.35 13.61
N LEU A 198 -6.14 -3.10 12.98
CA LEU A 198 -6.70 -3.98 11.95
C LEU A 198 -5.75 -4.11 10.75
N LEU A 199 -5.21 -2.99 10.26
CA LEU A 199 -4.29 -2.98 9.12
C LEU A 199 -3.02 -3.78 9.42
N PHE A 200 -2.39 -3.55 10.57
CA PHE A 200 -1.21 -4.29 11.00
C PHE A 200 -1.49 -5.77 11.25
N GLN A 201 -2.65 -6.09 11.84
CA GLN A 201 -3.06 -7.48 12.07
C GLN A 201 -3.21 -8.22 10.74
N LEU A 202 -4.00 -7.68 9.80
CA LEU A 202 -4.24 -8.30 8.50
C LEU A 202 -2.95 -8.43 7.69
N ASN A 203 -2.07 -7.43 7.75
CA ASN A 203 -0.77 -7.50 7.11
C ASN A 203 0.08 -8.68 7.62
N ARG A 204 0.15 -8.88 8.95
CA ARG A 204 0.87 -10.02 9.55
C ARG A 204 0.23 -11.36 9.19
N GLU A 205 -1.11 -11.45 9.27
CA GLU A 205 -1.83 -12.70 8.98
C GLU A 205 -1.68 -13.16 7.53
N LEU A 206 -1.61 -12.22 6.60
CA LEU A 206 -1.53 -12.50 5.16
C LEU A 206 -0.10 -12.50 4.64
N GLY A 207 0.89 -12.10 5.45
CA GLY A 207 2.29 -12.02 5.04
C GLY A 207 2.57 -11.01 3.94
N THR A 208 1.71 -9.99 3.79
CA THR A 208 1.88 -8.93 2.79
C THR A 208 2.93 -7.92 3.22
N THR A 209 3.55 -7.21 2.28
CA THR A 209 4.42 -6.05 2.58
C THR A 209 3.54 -4.82 2.76
N LEU A 210 3.76 -4.05 3.83
CA LEU A 210 3.01 -2.81 4.08
C LEU A 210 3.93 -1.61 3.92
N ILE A 211 3.53 -0.66 3.08
CA ILE A 211 4.19 0.63 2.93
C ILE A 211 3.19 1.70 3.34
N LEU A 212 3.47 2.32 4.48
CA LEU A 212 2.62 3.31 5.11
C LEU A 212 3.21 4.71 4.93
N VAL A 213 2.46 5.61 4.33
CA VAL A 213 2.77 7.04 4.32
C VAL A 213 1.92 7.73 5.38
N THR A 214 2.56 8.43 6.29
CA THR A 214 1.87 9.14 7.38
C THR A 214 2.67 10.33 7.88
N HIS A 215 2.01 11.27 8.52
CA HIS A 215 2.63 12.31 9.33
C HIS A 215 2.61 11.98 10.83
N ASP A 216 1.96 10.88 11.23
CA ASP A 216 1.94 10.41 12.62
C ASP A 216 3.19 9.56 12.92
N HIS A 217 4.08 10.13 13.73
CA HIS A 217 5.31 9.47 14.14
C HIS A 217 5.03 8.24 15.02
N THR A 218 3.97 8.28 15.87
CA THR A 218 3.59 7.15 16.73
C THR A 218 3.19 5.94 15.92
N LEU A 219 2.48 6.18 14.81
CA LEU A 219 2.12 5.12 13.87
C LEU A 219 3.35 4.61 13.11
N ALA A 220 4.25 5.51 12.70
CA ALA A 220 5.48 5.14 12.01
C ALA A 220 6.42 4.27 12.87
N GLU A 221 6.51 4.53 14.17
CA GLU A 221 7.30 3.76 15.13
C GLU A 221 6.83 2.31 15.31
N GLN A 222 5.57 2.00 14.96
CA GLN A 222 5.06 0.63 14.95
C GLN A 222 5.58 -0.20 13.79
N CYS A 223 6.10 0.44 12.73
CA CYS A 223 6.67 -0.24 11.58
C CYS A 223 8.08 -0.79 11.88
N GLN A 224 8.49 -1.80 11.13
CA GLN A 224 9.81 -2.42 11.28
C GLN A 224 10.93 -1.50 10.81
N ARG A 225 10.65 -0.66 9.80
CA ARG A 225 11.58 0.36 9.28
C ARG A 225 10.84 1.68 9.10
N HIS A 226 11.55 2.77 9.37
CA HIS A 226 11.00 4.10 9.26
C HIS A 226 11.95 4.98 8.44
N PHE A 227 11.42 5.56 7.39
CA PHE A 227 12.09 6.54 6.54
C PHE A 227 11.44 7.91 6.70
N GLU A 228 12.23 8.96 6.67
CA GLU A 228 11.74 10.33 6.59
C GLU A 228 12.18 10.97 5.27
N LEU A 229 11.22 11.53 4.53
CA LEU A 229 11.51 12.32 3.33
C LEU A 229 11.66 13.79 3.73
N LEU A 230 12.92 14.25 3.76
CA LEU A 230 13.32 15.59 4.15
C LEU A 230 14.15 16.22 3.03
N ASP A 231 13.74 17.41 2.56
CA ASP A 231 14.45 18.20 1.53
C ASP A 231 14.87 17.39 0.29
N GLY A 232 14.01 16.47 -0.13
CA GLY A 232 14.21 15.63 -1.31
C GLY A 232 15.14 14.44 -1.08
N GLN A 233 15.55 14.18 0.16
CA GLN A 233 16.35 13.03 0.57
C GLN A 233 15.55 12.10 1.45
N LEU A 234 15.80 10.79 1.34
CA LEU A 234 15.19 9.77 2.18
C LEU A 234 16.19 9.34 3.25
N ILE A 235 15.84 9.58 4.51
CA ILE A 235 16.67 9.27 5.68
C ILE A 235 16.03 8.09 6.40
N GLU A 236 16.77 7.00 6.58
CA GLU A 236 16.32 5.88 7.40
C GLU A 236 16.63 6.14 8.87
N HIS A 237 15.62 6.07 9.72
CA HIS A 237 15.77 6.20 11.16
C HIS A 237 16.08 4.84 11.78
N PRO A 238 17.07 4.77 12.71
CA PRO A 238 17.32 3.54 13.43
C PRO A 238 16.08 3.19 14.28
N ARG A 239 15.78 1.91 14.38
CA ARG A 239 14.67 1.42 15.21
C ARG A 239 14.91 1.82 16.67
N THR A 240 14.05 2.67 17.24
CA THR A 240 14.07 3.01 18.66
C THR A 240 13.46 1.85 19.44
N GLY A 241 14.34 1.00 19.98
CA GLY A 241 14.01 0.04 21.02
C GLY A 241 13.44 -1.31 20.54
N GLY A 242 14.19 -2.36 20.77
CA GLY A 242 13.74 -3.73 21.01
C GLY A 242 13.63 -3.98 22.49
#